data_af2242b828e0685b001add4992e8ee50
#
_entry.id   af2242b828e0685b001add4992e8ee50
#
_cell.length_a   1.000
_cell.length_b   1.000
_cell.length_c   1.000
_cell.angle_alpha   90.00
_cell.angle_beta   90.00
_cell.angle_gamma   90.00
#
_symmetry.space_group_name_H-M   'P 1'
#
loop_
_entity.id
_entity.type
_entity.pdbx_description
1 polymer ?
#
loop_
_entity_poly.entity_id
_entity_poly.type
_entity_poly.pdbx_seq_one_letter_code
_entity_poly.pdbx_strand_id
1 'polypeptide(L)'
;MRQGKSRGTSLLLVGLAMFALVATAALAIDWGAVSFARHQLQNFVDAAALAGAQELPSASLAKQKAAENYARNYGENRRIPPPTPLRVSCPPSDPDLQPNTTCYQIGDDLVHIITPYQRTGDPSPNPNLIHVKACRIVPLFFARLIGTTQIRVCAKATAIGSRPLLARGLVVLDPTGGNALWLQGNATLKVPNGAVIVNSSANNALYAQGNVQLIAQQIAIVGNFQTQGNATISPQPLTGQPPTPDPLSNLPPPNPTGLPTFPGRTIGGNDTETLLPGIYTGTIQVEGNAQVTLQPGTYILRGGLLVSGNAIVNGSGVLLYNESGRIEVQGNGVLRLSPPTSGTYEGIIIFQPATNTQPLRLSGNARFQVSGAIYLPRAPLHLEGNADFRDSMIVAWRVELQGNPLVTITAREPPAAGGQVEIGLVE
;
A
#
# COMPACT_ATOMS: atom_id res chain seq x y z
N MET A 1 -22.42 10.51 91.20
CA MET A 1 -23.26 9.85 90.23
C MET A 1 -23.36 10.66 88.97
N ARG A 2 -22.55 10.31 87.90
CA ARG A 2 -22.66 10.85 86.52
C ARG A 2 -22.20 9.77 85.52
N GLN A 3 -23.00 8.78 85.26
CA GLN A 3 -22.79 7.74 84.30
C GLN A 3 -23.92 7.64 83.25
N GLY A 4 -24.46 8.74 82.80
CA GLY A 4 -25.60 8.72 81.89
C GLY A 4 -25.33 9.31 80.49
N LYS A 5 -24.19 9.99 80.24
CA LYS A 5 -23.93 10.71 78.98
C LYS A 5 -23.07 9.97 77.91
N SER A 6 -22.41 8.86 78.22
CA SER A 6 -21.55 8.17 77.32
C SER A 6 -22.25 7.21 76.34
N ARG A 7 -23.41 6.68 76.69
CA ARG A 7 -24.14 5.71 75.84
C ARG A 7 -24.78 6.33 74.59
N GLY A 8 -25.26 7.56 74.67
CA GLY A 8 -25.87 8.25 73.51
C GLY A 8 -24.87 8.71 72.46
N THR A 9 -23.73 9.17 72.91
CA THR A 9 -22.59 9.57 71.98
C THR A 9 -21.99 8.39 71.27
N SER A 10 -21.89 7.23 71.94
CA SER A 10 -21.35 5.99 71.27
C SER A 10 -22.30 5.47 70.17
N LEU A 11 -23.62 5.53 70.40
CA LEU A 11 -24.67 5.13 69.46
C LEU A 11 -24.64 6.04 68.21
N LEU A 12 -24.46 7.33 68.40
CA LEU A 12 -24.38 8.31 67.35
C LEU A 12 -23.09 8.14 66.47
N LEU A 13 -21.98 7.87 67.16
CA LEU A 13 -20.70 7.56 66.47
C LEU A 13 -20.75 6.24 65.66
N VAL A 14 -21.37 5.19 66.21
CA VAL A 14 -21.56 3.93 65.52
C VAL A 14 -22.51 4.11 64.32
N GLY A 15 -23.59 4.89 64.47
CA GLY A 15 -24.49 5.21 63.36
C GLY A 15 -23.81 5.98 62.23
N LEU A 16 -23.00 6.99 62.56
CA LEU A 16 -22.21 7.73 61.59
C LEU A 16 -21.17 6.85 60.90
N ALA A 17 -20.48 5.98 61.64
CA ALA A 17 -19.50 5.04 61.07
C ALA A 17 -20.18 4.03 60.15
N MET A 18 -21.33 3.47 60.52
CA MET A 18 -22.10 2.58 59.63
C MET A 18 -22.58 3.29 58.37
N PHE A 19 -23.06 4.53 58.49
CA PHE A 19 -23.46 5.32 57.32
C PHE A 19 -22.28 5.60 56.41
N ALA A 20 -21.11 5.96 56.92
CA ALA A 20 -19.90 6.16 56.13
C ALA A 20 -19.47 4.87 55.43
N LEU A 21 -19.54 3.71 56.11
CA LEU A 21 -19.21 2.42 55.48
C LEU A 21 -20.18 2.04 54.35
N VAL A 22 -21.47 2.24 54.54
CA VAL A 22 -22.49 1.99 53.52
C VAL A 22 -22.31 2.95 52.34
N ALA A 23 -22.05 4.22 52.60
CA ALA A 23 -21.82 5.21 51.54
C ALA A 23 -20.55 4.90 50.71
N THR A 24 -19.45 4.48 51.38
CA THR A 24 -18.22 4.08 50.65
C THR A 24 -18.41 2.80 49.85
N ALA A 25 -19.13 1.81 50.39
CA ALA A 25 -19.46 0.58 49.66
C ALA A 25 -20.36 0.87 48.45
N ALA A 26 -21.34 1.75 48.58
CA ALA A 26 -22.20 2.19 47.50
C ALA A 26 -21.45 2.88 46.38
N LEU A 27 -20.54 3.79 46.69
CA LEU A 27 -19.64 4.43 45.70
C LEU A 27 -18.71 3.43 45.03
N ALA A 28 -18.19 2.44 45.76
CA ALA A 28 -17.35 1.41 45.22
C ALA A 28 -18.06 0.54 44.18
N ILE A 29 -19.34 0.25 44.35
CA ILE A 29 -20.17 -0.51 43.40
C ILE A 29 -20.40 0.30 42.12
N ASP A 30 -20.79 1.56 42.19
CA ASP A 30 -21.01 2.41 41.03
C ASP A 30 -19.67 2.64 40.26
N TRP A 31 -18.56 2.88 40.99
CA TRP A 31 -17.22 3.00 40.39
C TRP A 31 -16.76 1.71 39.70
N GLY A 32 -17.05 0.57 40.33
CA GLY A 32 -16.77 -0.75 39.75
C GLY A 32 -17.51 -0.96 38.42
N ALA A 33 -18.79 -0.60 38.35
CA ALA A 33 -19.60 -0.69 37.15
C ALA A 33 -19.06 0.21 36.03
N VAL A 34 -18.68 1.45 36.35
CA VAL A 34 -18.06 2.39 35.37
C VAL A 34 -16.71 1.89 34.87
N SER A 35 -15.83 1.43 35.78
CA SER A 35 -14.53 0.90 35.45
C SER A 35 -14.65 -0.35 34.58
N PHE A 36 -15.54 -1.26 34.88
CA PHE A 36 -15.82 -2.46 34.12
C PHE A 36 -16.28 -2.11 32.69
N ALA A 37 -17.25 -1.19 32.57
CA ALA A 37 -17.70 -0.72 31.25
C ALA A 37 -16.59 -0.08 30.43
N ARG A 38 -15.69 0.71 31.07
CA ARG A 38 -14.56 1.33 30.40
C ARG A 38 -13.56 0.29 29.86
N HIS A 39 -13.22 -0.72 30.68
CA HIS A 39 -12.33 -1.80 30.24
C HIS A 39 -12.93 -2.62 29.08
N GLN A 40 -14.22 -2.92 29.13
CA GLN A 40 -14.90 -3.60 28.03
C GLN A 40 -14.84 -2.77 26.73
N LEU A 41 -15.22 -1.47 26.82
CA LEU A 41 -15.18 -0.57 25.68
C LEU A 41 -13.76 -0.45 25.11
N GLN A 42 -12.73 -0.36 25.96
CA GLN A 42 -11.34 -0.30 25.52
C GLN A 42 -10.97 -1.55 24.71
N ASN A 43 -11.25 -2.74 25.23
CA ASN A 43 -10.98 -3.98 24.51
C ASN A 43 -11.70 -4.03 23.14
N PHE A 44 -12.93 -3.52 23.07
CA PHE A 44 -13.70 -3.52 21.82
C PHE A 44 -13.14 -2.53 20.79
N VAL A 45 -12.77 -1.31 21.22
CA VAL A 45 -12.21 -0.32 20.30
C VAL A 45 -10.80 -0.70 19.84
N ASP A 46 -9.98 -1.31 20.70
CA ASP A 46 -8.65 -1.80 20.36
C ASP A 46 -8.75 -2.89 19.30
N ALA A 47 -9.58 -3.89 19.52
CA ALA A 47 -9.79 -4.98 18.57
C ALA A 47 -10.40 -4.48 17.25
N ALA A 48 -11.34 -3.54 17.29
CA ALA A 48 -11.96 -2.95 16.12
C ALA A 48 -10.96 -2.09 15.32
N ALA A 49 -10.14 -1.29 16.00
CA ALA A 49 -9.11 -0.48 15.36
C ALA A 49 -8.07 -1.36 14.64
N LEU A 50 -7.58 -2.43 15.30
CA LEU A 50 -6.66 -3.38 14.70
C LEU A 50 -7.26 -4.13 13.50
N ALA A 51 -8.53 -4.55 13.59
CA ALA A 51 -9.23 -5.22 12.48
C ALA A 51 -9.43 -4.28 11.28
N GLY A 52 -9.78 -3.01 11.54
CA GLY A 52 -9.90 -2.00 10.49
C GLY A 52 -8.56 -1.63 9.88
N ALA A 53 -7.50 -1.57 10.68
CA ALA A 53 -6.15 -1.25 10.24
C ALA A 53 -5.61 -2.26 9.21
N GLN A 54 -6.02 -3.52 9.29
CA GLN A 54 -5.66 -4.56 8.30
C GLN A 54 -6.18 -4.26 6.90
N GLU A 55 -7.22 -3.46 6.76
CA GLU A 55 -7.86 -3.13 5.49
C GLU A 55 -7.44 -1.77 4.91
N LEU A 56 -6.58 -1.03 5.62
CA LEU A 56 -6.03 0.23 5.12
C LEU A 56 -5.08 -0.01 3.93
N PRO A 57 -5.05 0.88 2.94
CA PRO A 57 -5.65 2.23 2.92
C PRO A 57 -7.12 2.28 2.42
N SER A 58 -7.81 1.15 2.24
CA SER A 58 -9.22 1.15 1.82
C SER A 58 -10.13 1.64 2.95
N ALA A 59 -10.42 2.95 2.97
CA ALA A 59 -11.20 3.58 4.04
C ALA A 59 -12.61 2.96 4.22
N SER A 60 -13.28 2.58 3.13
CA SER A 60 -14.62 1.98 3.19
C SER A 60 -14.59 0.60 3.83
N LEU A 61 -13.65 -0.26 3.38
CA LEU A 61 -13.50 -1.61 3.89
C LEU A 61 -12.98 -1.62 5.34
N ALA A 62 -12.04 -0.72 5.66
CA ALA A 62 -11.53 -0.55 7.02
C ALA A 62 -12.64 -0.18 8.01
N LYS A 63 -13.53 0.76 7.66
CA LYS A 63 -14.68 1.13 8.48
C LYS A 63 -15.65 -0.03 8.66
N GLN A 64 -15.95 -0.76 7.59
CA GLN A 64 -16.83 -1.92 7.63
C GLN A 64 -16.25 -3.00 8.56
N LYS A 65 -14.98 -3.38 8.38
CA LYS A 65 -14.32 -4.42 9.19
C LYS A 65 -14.18 -4.04 10.64
N ALA A 66 -13.90 -2.78 10.95
CA ALA A 66 -13.88 -2.27 12.30
C ALA A 66 -15.27 -2.39 12.96
N ALA A 67 -16.34 -1.98 12.27
CA ALA A 67 -17.70 -2.09 12.78
C ALA A 67 -18.15 -3.55 12.99
N GLU A 68 -17.85 -4.44 12.03
CA GLU A 68 -18.14 -5.88 12.11
C GLU A 68 -17.41 -6.53 13.29
N ASN A 69 -16.12 -6.22 13.49
CA ASN A 69 -15.33 -6.75 14.59
C ASN A 69 -15.83 -6.25 15.95
N TYR A 70 -16.14 -4.96 16.05
CA TYR A 70 -16.75 -4.39 17.25
C TYR A 70 -18.05 -5.12 17.62
N ALA A 71 -18.94 -5.32 16.66
CA ALA A 71 -20.20 -6.01 16.83
C ALA A 71 -20.02 -7.46 17.30
N ARG A 72 -19.02 -8.16 16.76
CA ARG A 72 -18.67 -9.51 17.18
C ARG A 72 -18.26 -9.54 18.66
N ASN A 73 -17.31 -8.71 19.05
CA ASN A 73 -16.83 -8.63 20.43
C ASN A 73 -17.95 -8.23 21.41
N TYR A 74 -18.84 -7.32 20.98
CA TYR A 74 -20.01 -6.93 21.75
C TYR A 74 -20.95 -8.12 22.00
N GLY A 75 -21.24 -8.90 20.96
CA GLY A 75 -22.07 -10.10 21.04
C GLY A 75 -21.46 -11.20 21.90
N GLU A 76 -20.21 -11.52 21.68
CA GLU A 76 -19.46 -12.55 22.44
C GLU A 76 -19.42 -12.22 23.94
N ASN A 77 -19.15 -10.96 24.29
CA ASN A 77 -19.09 -10.52 25.68
C ASN A 77 -20.44 -10.65 26.39
N ARG A 78 -21.55 -10.39 25.71
CA ARG A 78 -22.90 -10.48 26.24
C ARG A 78 -23.57 -11.84 26.05
N ARG A 79 -22.90 -12.78 25.38
CA ARG A 79 -23.43 -14.10 25.00
C ARG A 79 -24.71 -14.03 24.17
N ILE A 80 -24.76 -13.07 23.24
CA ILE A 80 -25.85 -12.86 22.29
C ILE A 80 -25.30 -12.91 20.88
N PRO A 81 -26.13 -13.15 19.84
CA PRO A 81 -25.69 -13.00 18.45
C PRO A 81 -25.14 -11.59 18.22
N PRO A 82 -24.06 -11.45 17.38
CA PRO A 82 -23.51 -10.13 17.07
C PRO A 82 -24.58 -9.21 16.49
N PRO A 83 -24.79 -8.01 17.06
CA PRO A 83 -25.74 -7.05 16.51
C PRO A 83 -25.26 -6.53 15.17
N THR A 84 -26.18 -6.31 14.24
CA THR A 84 -25.85 -5.69 12.95
C THR A 84 -25.49 -4.23 13.16
N PRO A 85 -24.29 -3.75 12.70
CA PRO A 85 -23.93 -2.34 12.77
C PRO A 85 -24.90 -1.47 11.97
N LEU A 86 -25.64 -0.59 12.64
CA LEU A 86 -26.56 0.34 12.00
C LEU A 86 -25.87 1.69 11.82
N ARG A 87 -25.72 2.14 10.58
CA ARG A 87 -25.15 3.46 10.29
C ARG A 87 -26.12 4.56 10.74
N VAL A 88 -25.65 5.50 11.55
CA VAL A 88 -26.43 6.61 12.10
C VAL A 88 -25.73 7.95 11.85
N SER A 89 -26.49 9.04 12.03
CA SER A 89 -25.89 10.38 11.99
C SER A 89 -24.98 10.60 13.20
N CYS A 90 -23.81 11.18 12.97
CA CYS A 90 -22.88 11.50 14.05
C CYS A 90 -23.41 12.69 14.88
N PRO A 91 -23.34 12.64 16.21
CA PRO A 91 -23.71 13.77 17.07
C PRO A 91 -22.83 14.99 16.79
N PRO A 92 -23.39 16.15 16.41
CA PRO A 92 -22.57 17.32 16.05
C PRO A 92 -21.79 17.93 17.22
N SER A 93 -22.14 17.57 18.44
CA SER A 93 -21.48 18.03 19.68
C SER A 93 -20.25 17.23 20.08
N ASP A 94 -19.86 16.18 19.32
CA ASP A 94 -18.70 15.38 19.66
C ASP A 94 -17.40 16.10 19.20
N PRO A 95 -16.48 16.42 20.12
CA PRO A 95 -15.27 17.18 19.81
C PRO A 95 -14.27 16.43 18.93
N ASP A 96 -14.38 15.10 18.83
CA ASP A 96 -13.48 14.25 18.04
C ASP A 96 -13.98 14.03 16.60
N LEU A 97 -15.08 14.71 16.18
CA LEU A 97 -15.60 14.58 14.82
C LEU A 97 -14.65 15.17 13.79
N GLN A 98 -14.36 14.38 12.76
CA GLN A 98 -13.63 14.79 11.55
C GLN A 98 -14.51 14.57 10.31
N PRO A 99 -14.23 15.24 9.17
CA PRO A 99 -15.05 15.11 7.96
C PRO A 99 -15.25 13.66 7.48
N ASN A 100 -14.28 12.80 7.78
CA ASN A 100 -14.29 11.38 7.39
C ASN A 100 -14.88 10.44 8.45
N THR A 101 -15.58 10.94 9.46
CA THR A 101 -16.19 10.12 10.50
C THR A 101 -17.44 9.39 9.99
N THR A 102 -17.55 8.12 10.31
CA THR A 102 -18.77 7.33 10.13
C THR A 102 -19.22 6.82 11.49
N CYS A 103 -20.50 7.02 11.84
CA CYS A 103 -21.05 6.60 13.11
C CYS A 103 -21.96 5.39 12.95
N TYR A 104 -21.85 4.45 13.90
CA TYR A 104 -22.66 3.25 13.97
C TYR A 104 -23.30 3.11 15.35
N GLN A 105 -24.55 2.69 15.37
CA GLN A 105 -25.20 2.17 16.56
C GLN A 105 -24.98 0.65 16.59
N ILE A 106 -24.31 0.14 17.61
CA ILE A 106 -24.03 -1.29 17.79
C ILE A 106 -24.47 -1.70 19.19
N GLY A 107 -25.65 -2.30 19.26
CA GLY A 107 -26.33 -2.51 20.55
C GLY A 107 -26.56 -1.20 21.29
N ASP A 108 -26.09 -1.08 22.54
CA ASP A 108 -26.21 0.13 23.35
C ASP A 108 -25.07 1.15 23.10
N ASP A 109 -24.11 0.82 22.23
CA ASP A 109 -22.92 1.63 22.03
C ASP A 109 -23.02 2.48 20.77
N LEU A 110 -22.63 3.74 20.90
CA LEU A 110 -22.40 4.62 19.76
C LEU A 110 -20.91 4.56 19.39
N VAL A 111 -20.61 4.09 18.19
CA VAL A 111 -19.26 3.84 17.70
C VAL A 111 -18.93 4.79 16.57
N HIS A 112 -17.85 5.57 16.70
CA HIS A 112 -17.32 6.47 15.69
C HIS A 112 -16.08 5.85 15.08
N ILE A 113 -16.02 5.77 13.76
CA ILE A 113 -14.87 5.24 13.02
C ILE A 113 -14.39 6.28 12.02
N ILE A 114 -13.13 6.68 12.14
CA ILE A 114 -12.51 7.75 11.38
C ILE A 114 -11.31 7.20 10.62
N THR A 115 -11.33 7.27 9.31
CA THR A 115 -10.18 7.00 8.44
C THR A 115 -10.44 7.66 7.08
N PRO A 116 -9.46 8.39 6.49
CA PRO A 116 -8.17 8.81 7.06
C PRO A 116 -8.32 9.60 8.37
N TYR A 117 -7.41 9.39 9.31
CA TYR A 117 -7.45 10.07 10.62
C TYR A 117 -6.31 11.09 10.74
N GLN A 118 -6.63 12.29 11.26
CA GLN A 118 -5.67 13.33 11.55
C GLN A 118 -5.47 13.44 13.05
N ARG A 119 -4.25 13.18 13.53
CA ARG A 119 -3.88 13.42 14.93
C ARG A 119 -3.68 14.92 15.17
N THR A 120 -3.77 15.31 16.42
CA THR A 120 -3.42 16.68 16.81
C THR A 120 -1.96 16.95 16.49
N GLY A 121 -1.69 17.94 15.63
CA GLY A 121 -0.35 18.30 15.18
C GLY A 121 0.04 17.75 13.80
N ASP A 122 -0.72 16.82 13.24
CA ASP A 122 -0.47 16.35 11.86
C ASP A 122 -0.88 17.40 10.83
N PRO A 123 -0.11 17.58 9.75
CA PRO A 123 -0.42 18.56 8.71
C PRO A 123 -1.65 18.18 7.87
N SER A 124 -1.97 16.89 7.80
CA SER A 124 -3.09 16.36 7.01
C SER A 124 -3.57 15.01 7.55
N PRO A 125 -4.80 14.56 7.22
CA PRO A 125 -5.27 13.23 7.55
C PRO A 125 -4.39 12.13 6.96
N ASN A 126 -3.98 11.17 7.79
CA ASN A 126 -3.12 10.04 7.38
C ASN A 126 -4.00 8.86 6.93
N PRO A 127 -3.90 8.41 5.66
CA PRO A 127 -4.69 7.29 5.14
C PRO A 127 -4.35 5.93 5.76
N ASN A 128 -3.21 5.82 6.42
CA ASN A 128 -2.78 4.60 7.11
C ASN A 128 -3.21 4.57 8.59
N LEU A 129 -3.99 5.55 9.06
CA LEU A 129 -4.52 5.59 10.41
C LEU A 129 -6.03 5.37 10.40
N ILE A 130 -6.48 4.55 11.35
CA ILE A 130 -7.87 4.41 11.73
C ILE A 130 -8.05 4.72 13.21
N HIS A 131 -9.02 5.54 13.51
CA HIS A 131 -9.41 5.88 14.89
C HIS A 131 -10.82 5.38 15.17
N VAL A 132 -10.97 4.64 16.27
CA VAL A 132 -12.24 4.11 16.74
C VAL A 132 -12.52 4.66 18.12
N LYS A 133 -13.69 5.27 18.30
CA LYS A 133 -14.19 5.75 19.59
C LYS A 133 -15.55 5.13 19.84
N ALA A 134 -15.77 4.59 21.01
CA ALA A 134 -17.07 4.07 21.40
C ALA A 134 -17.51 4.65 22.74
N CYS A 135 -18.79 4.97 22.85
CA CYS A 135 -19.40 5.52 24.05
C CYS A 135 -20.64 4.73 24.42
N ARG A 136 -20.80 4.46 25.74
CA ARG A 136 -21.91 3.75 26.34
C ARG A 136 -22.47 4.57 27.50
N ILE A 137 -23.80 4.51 27.69
CA ILE A 137 -24.47 5.07 28.86
C ILE A 137 -24.55 3.97 29.91
N VAL A 138 -23.93 4.19 31.07
CA VAL A 138 -23.90 3.27 32.21
C VAL A 138 -24.83 3.77 33.28
N PRO A 139 -25.87 3.00 33.65
CA PRO A 139 -26.74 3.37 34.75
C PRO A 139 -26.00 3.24 36.09
N LEU A 140 -26.24 4.17 37.01
CA LEU A 140 -25.71 4.18 38.37
C LEU A 140 -26.77 3.74 39.35
N PHE A 141 -26.37 2.94 40.32
CA PHE A 141 -27.31 2.39 41.30
C PHE A 141 -27.48 3.32 42.51
N PHE A 142 -26.40 3.73 43.13
CA PHE A 142 -26.41 4.50 44.37
C PHE A 142 -26.28 5.99 44.13
N ALA A 143 -25.59 6.45 43.12
CA ALA A 143 -25.50 7.86 42.77
C ALA A 143 -26.85 8.49 42.40
N ARG A 144 -27.88 7.67 42.14
CA ARG A 144 -29.27 8.13 41.97
C ARG A 144 -29.81 8.85 43.23
N LEU A 145 -29.34 8.46 44.40
CA LEU A 145 -29.76 9.10 45.66
C LEU A 145 -29.30 10.56 45.77
N ILE A 146 -28.23 10.91 45.05
CA ILE A 146 -27.68 12.27 44.96
C ILE A 146 -27.99 12.95 43.64
N GLY A 147 -28.91 12.39 42.82
CA GLY A 147 -29.42 13.01 41.59
C GLY A 147 -28.73 12.59 40.31
N THR A 148 -27.69 11.75 40.34
CA THR A 148 -26.99 11.28 39.11
C THR A 148 -27.46 9.86 38.76
N THR A 149 -28.28 9.73 37.72
CA THR A 149 -28.89 8.44 37.34
C THR A 149 -28.03 7.60 36.38
N GLN A 150 -27.17 8.24 35.61
CA GLN A 150 -26.35 7.58 34.58
C GLN A 150 -25.11 8.42 34.24
N ILE A 151 -24.10 7.77 33.70
CA ILE A 151 -22.85 8.41 33.19
C ILE A 151 -22.53 7.91 31.83
N ARG A 152 -22.01 8.79 30.95
CA ARG A 152 -21.46 8.40 29.63
C ARG A 152 -20.00 8.00 29.78
N VAL A 153 -19.68 6.77 29.45
CA VAL A 153 -18.30 6.22 29.42
C VAL A 153 -17.86 6.05 28.00
N CYS A 154 -16.69 6.58 27.68
CA CYS A 154 -16.11 6.45 26.36
C CYS A 154 -14.69 5.82 26.42
N ALA A 155 -14.34 5.09 25.38
CA ALA A 155 -13.01 4.58 25.12
C ALA A 155 -12.62 4.87 23.66
N LYS A 156 -11.32 4.98 23.38
CA LYS A 156 -10.82 5.26 22.05
C LYS A 156 -9.54 4.50 21.78
N ALA A 157 -9.31 4.16 20.52
CA ALA A 157 -8.09 3.52 20.06
C ALA A 157 -7.73 4.05 18.68
N THR A 158 -6.46 4.21 18.42
CA THR A 158 -5.95 4.53 17.09
C THR A 158 -5.00 3.41 16.67
N ALA A 159 -5.21 2.85 15.50
CA ALA A 159 -4.31 1.87 14.94
C ALA A 159 -3.69 2.39 13.64
N ILE A 160 -2.44 2.05 13.44
CA ILE A 160 -1.77 2.19 12.16
C ILE A 160 -1.84 0.85 11.44
N GLY A 161 -2.30 0.90 10.20
CA GLY A 161 -2.24 -0.23 9.30
C GLY A 161 -1.51 0.24 8.07
N SER A 162 -0.35 -0.29 7.84
CA SER A 162 0.10 -0.44 6.48
C SER A 162 -0.18 -1.90 6.16
N ARG A 163 -1.06 -2.19 5.18
CA ARG A 163 -0.89 -3.49 4.55
C ARG A 163 0.60 -3.60 4.25
N PRO A 164 1.26 -4.76 4.49
CA PRO A 164 2.55 -4.98 3.88
C PRO A 164 2.34 -4.52 2.45
N LEU A 165 3.13 -3.53 2.03
CA LEU A 165 3.13 -3.13 0.64
C LEU A 165 3.25 -4.44 -0.08
N LEU A 166 2.12 -4.96 -0.59
CA LEU A 166 2.11 -6.15 -1.42
C LEU A 166 3.26 -5.91 -2.36
N ALA A 167 4.20 -6.83 -2.40
CA ALA A 167 5.44 -6.62 -3.14
C ALA A 167 5.07 -5.92 -4.44
N ARG A 168 5.52 -4.68 -4.63
CA ARG A 168 5.05 -3.84 -5.74
C ARG A 168 5.52 -4.50 -7.01
N GLY A 169 4.60 -5.10 -7.74
CA GLY A 169 4.94 -5.69 -9.02
C GLY A 169 5.01 -4.64 -10.12
N LEU A 170 3.94 -3.86 -10.26
CA LEU A 170 3.84 -2.81 -11.26
C LEU A 170 3.32 -1.52 -10.65
N VAL A 171 4.05 -0.41 -10.84
CA VAL A 171 3.62 0.94 -10.47
C VAL A 171 3.64 1.83 -11.71
N VAL A 172 2.47 2.35 -12.08
CA VAL A 172 2.30 3.32 -13.16
C VAL A 172 2.16 4.71 -12.55
N LEU A 173 3.08 5.62 -12.90
CA LEU A 173 3.29 6.89 -12.22
C LEU A 173 2.51 8.07 -12.81
N ASP A 174 2.03 8.01 -14.06
CA ASP A 174 1.30 9.12 -14.69
C ASP A 174 0.07 9.49 -13.84
N PRO A 175 -0.02 10.74 -13.31
CA PRO A 175 -1.06 11.10 -12.34
C PRO A 175 -2.42 11.43 -13.00
N THR A 176 -2.46 11.70 -14.32
CA THR A 176 -3.67 12.24 -14.98
C THR A 176 -3.97 11.64 -16.35
N GLY A 177 -3.02 10.91 -16.95
CA GLY A 177 -3.16 10.43 -18.32
C GLY A 177 -4.21 9.32 -18.44
N GLY A 178 -5.12 9.45 -19.41
CA GLY A 178 -5.92 8.31 -19.85
C GLY A 178 -5.03 7.19 -20.41
N ASN A 179 -5.48 5.93 -20.28
CA ASN A 179 -4.72 4.77 -20.73
C ASN A 179 -3.30 4.69 -20.14
N ALA A 180 -3.13 5.13 -18.88
CA ALA A 180 -1.82 5.07 -18.23
C ALA A 180 -1.31 3.61 -18.13
N LEU A 181 -2.20 2.67 -17.89
CA LEU A 181 -2.01 1.24 -18.14
C LEU A 181 -2.94 0.81 -19.27
N TRP A 182 -2.37 0.51 -20.43
CA TRP A 182 -3.13 0.12 -21.62
C TRP A 182 -2.79 -1.30 -22.06
N LEU A 183 -3.80 -2.16 -22.09
CA LEU A 183 -3.70 -3.55 -22.48
C LEU A 183 -4.62 -3.81 -23.68
N GLN A 184 -4.07 -4.31 -24.80
CA GLN A 184 -4.83 -4.49 -26.03
C GLN A 184 -4.52 -5.83 -26.73
N GLY A 185 -5.51 -6.39 -27.39
CA GLY A 185 -5.38 -7.64 -28.15
C GLY A 185 -5.58 -8.88 -27.27
N ASN A 186 -4.58 -9.78 -27.26
CA ASN A 186 -4.54 -10.96 -26.39
C ASN A 186 -3.45 -10.82 -25.30
N ALA A 187 -3.17 -9.59 -24.89
CA ALA A 187 -2.12 -9.32 -23.90
C ALA A 187 -2.41 -10.00 -22.57
N THR A 188 -1.38 -10.55 -21.97
CA THR A 188 -1.43 -11.18 -20.64
C THR A 188 -0.45 -10.50 -19.70
N LEU A 189 -0.96 -9.94 -18.59
CA LEU A 189 -0.18 -9.38 -17.50
C LEU A 189 -0.45 -10.14 -16.20
N LYS A 190 0.58 -10.79 -15.66
CA LYS A 190 0.50 -11.57 -14.42
C LYS A 190 1.44 -11.00 -13.36
N VAL A 191 0.89 -10.70 -12.20
CA VAL A 191 1.60 -10.23 -10.99
C VAL A 191 1.15 -11.08 -9.79
N PRO A 192 1.43 -12.38 -9.78
CA PRO A 192 0.78 -13.33 -8.86
C PRO A 192 1.01 -13.03 -7.38
N ASN A 193 2.17 -12.48 -7.02
CA ASN A 193 2.56 -12.21 -5.63
C ASN A 193 2.68 -10.71 -5.34
N GLY A 194 2.02 -9.85 -6.13
CA GLY A 194 2.19 -8.42 -5.97
C GLY A 194 1.01 -7.59 -6.44
N ALA A 195 1.15 -6.28 -6.26
CA ALA A 195 0.14 -5.31 -6.66
C ALA A 195 0.44 -4.69 -8.03
N VAL A 196 -0.64 -4.37 -8.75
CA VAL A 196 -0.66 -3.43 -9.86
C VAL A 196 -1.25 -2.12 -9.36
N ILE A 197 -0.47 -1.05 -9.43
CA ILE A 197 -0.84 0.28 -8.95
C ILE A 197 -0.85 1.24 -10.12
N VAL A 198 -1.96 1.97 -10.30
CA VAL A 198 -2.11 2.98 -11.36
C VAL A 198 -2.47 4.32 -10.74
N ASN A 199 -1.53 5.26 -10.77
CA ASN A 199 -1.68 6.58 -10.13
C ASN A 199 -2.55 7.57 -10.91
N SER A 200 -2.96 7.25 -12.13
CA SER A 200 -3.77 8.15 -12.93
C SER A 200 -5.17 8.33 -12.38
N SER A 201 -5.60 9.57 -12.30
CA SER A 201 -6.97 10.00 -11.90
C SER A 201 -7.99 9.95 -13.05
N ALA A 202 -7.59 9.57 -14.26
CA ALA A 202 -8.48 9.51 -15.41
C ALA A 202 -9.57 8.44 -15.25
N ASN A 203 -10.73 8.63 -15.92
CA ASN A 203 -11.82 7.65 -15.94
C ASN A 203 -11.46 6.34 -16.67
N ASN A 204 -10.41 6.35 -17.47
CA ASN A 204 -9.84 5.22 -18.20
C ASN A 204 -8.34 5.05 -17.85
N ALA A 205 -7.98 5.27 -16.59
CA ALA A 205 -6.59 5.14 -16.12
C ALA A 205 -5.99 3.77 -16.46
N LEU A 206 -6.78 2.70 -16.27
CA LEU A 206 -6.53 1.38 -16.81
C LEU A 206 -7.54 1.13 -17.95
N TYR A 207 -7.04 0.78 -19.12
CA TYR A 207 -7.88 0.40 -20.26
C TYR A 207 -7.48 -0.96 -20.80
N ALA A 208 -8.42 -1.90 -20.84
CA ALA A 208 -8.20 -3.27 -21.31
C ALA A 208 -9.17 -3.58 -22.46
N GLN A 209 -8.64 -3.89 -23.64
CA GLN A 209 -9.43 -4.11 -24.85
C GLN A 209 -9.05 -5.42 -25.56
N GLY A 210 -10.04 -6.23 -25.90
CA GLY A 210 -9.88 -7.52 -26.59
C GLY A 210 -9.97 -8.70 -25.62
N ASN A 211 -9.11 -9.72 -25.78
CA ASN A 211 -9.06 -10.92 -24.94
C ASN A 211 -7.97 -10.81 -23.86
N VAL A 212 -7.83 -9.64 -23.27
CA VAL A 212 -6.80 -9.34 -22.28
C VAL A 212 -7.01 -10.14 -20.99
N GLN A 213 -5.90 -10.55 -20.38
CA GLN A 213 -5.87 -11.11 -19.04
C GLN A 213 -4.95 -10.29 -18.13
N LEU A 214 -5.51 -9.70 -17.08
CA LEU A 214 -4.78 -9.04 -16.00
C LEU A 214 -5.02 -9.79 -14.70
N ILE A 215 -3.98 -10.41 -14.15
CA ILE A 215 -4.05 -11.20 -12.92
C ILE A 215 -3.01 -10.67 -11.93
N ALA A 216 -3.45 -10.27 -10.75
CA ALA A 216 -2.58 -9.77 -9.68
C ALA A 216 -3.10 -10.19 -8.32
N GLN A 217 -2.34 -9.95 -7.26
CA GLN A 217 -2.85 -10.13 -5.90
C GLN A 217 -3.77 -8.96 -5.51
N GLN A 218 -3.45 -7.76 -5.99
CA GLN A 218 -4.25 -6.55 -5.81
C GLN A 218 -4.10 -5.64 -7.02
N ILE A 219 -5.16 -4.92 -7.38
CA ILE A 219 -5.14 -3.88 -8.41
C ILE A 219 -5.72 -2.62 -7.79
N ALA A 220 -4.92 -1.57 -7.68
CA ALA A 220 -5.28 -0.29 -7.06
C ALA A 220 -5.17 0.84 -8.09
N ILE A 221 -6.22 1.63 -8.24
CA ILE A 221 -6.30 2.70 -9.25
C ILE A 221 -6.80 3.98 -8.56
N VAL A 222 -6.14 5.10 -8.81
CA VAL A 222 -6.58 6.41 -8.30
C VAL A 222 -7.86 6.84 -9.00
N GLY A 223 -7.92 6.78 -10.31
CA GLY A 223 -9.11 7.04 -11.13
C GLY A 223 -9.99 5.80 -11.29
N ASN A 224 -10.30 5.46 -12.53
CA ASN A 224 -11.18 4.36 -12.85
C ASN A 224 -10.59 3.46 -13.96
N PHE A 225 -11.27 2.37 -14.29
CA PHE A 225 -10.87 1.47 -15.36
C PHE A 225 -12.02 1.26 -16.36
N GLN A 226 -11.65 0.91 -17.57
CA GLN A 226 -12.58 0.55 -18.63
C GLN A 226 -12.14 -0.76 -19.28
N THR A 227 -13.11 -1.59 -19.63
CA THR A 227 -12.90 -2.85 -20.35
C THR A 227 -13.74 -2.88 -21.60
N GLN A 228 -13.22 -3.48 -22.68
CA GLN A 228 -13.92 -3.70 -23.93
C GLN A 228 -13.60 -5.10 -24.46
N GLY A 229 -14.60 -5.79 -24.98
CA GLY A 229 -14.45 -7.17 -25.47
C GLY A 229 -14.48 -8.18 -24.33
N ASN A 230 -13.63 -9.21 -24.42
CA ASN A 230 -13.55 -10.30 -23.44
C ASN A 230 -12.43 -10.11 -22.41
N ALA A 231 -12.08 -8.86 -22.07
CA ALA A 231 -11.02 -8.58 -21.11
C ALA A 231 -11.39 -9.11 -19.72
N THR A 232 -10.46 -9.84 -19.11
CA THR A 232 -10.58 -10.40 -17.75
C THR A 232 -9.58 -9.75 -16.83
N ILE A 233 -10.08 -9.16 -15.74
CA ILE A 233 -9.26 -8.52 -14.71
C ILE A 233 -9.56 -9.18 -13.36
N SER A 234 -8.56 -9.75 -12.72
CA SER A 234 -8.71 -10.45 -11.45
C SER A 234 -7.56 -10.11 -10.49
N PRO A 235 -7.88 -9.68 -9.24
CA PRO A 235 -9.20 -9.34 -8.71
C PRO A 235 -9.79 -8.09 -9.35
N GLN A 236 -11.06 -7.79 -9.04
CA GLN A 236 -11.66 -6.53 -9.46
C GLN A 236 -10.84 -5.33 -8.95
N PRO A 237 -10.54 -4.33 -9.79
CA PRO A 237 -9.74 -3.18 -9.38
C PRO A 237 -10.41 -2.36 -8.27
N LEU A 238 -9.63 -1.95 -7.29
CA LEU A 238 -10.01 -0.98 -6.27
C LEU A 238 -9.80 0.43 -6.85
N THR A 239 -10.88 1.13 -7.13
CA THR A 239 -10.87 2.49 -7.69
C THR A 239 -10.95 3.55 -6.59
N GLY A 240 -10.61 4.82 -6.91
CA GLY A 240 -10.64 5.92 -5.95
C GLY A 240 -9.58 5.80 -4.85
N GLN A 241 -8.49 5.07 -5.11
CA GLN A 241 -7.41 4.90 -4.15
C GLN A 241 -6.53 6.15 -4.08
N PRO A 242 -5.93 6.46 -2.92
CA PRO A 242 -4.94 7.54 -2.85
C PRO A 242 -3.73 7.23 -3.75
N PRO A 243 -3.08 8.28 -4.32
CA PRO A 243 -1.87 8.09 -5.10
C PRO A 243 -0.76 7.42 -4.28
N THR A 244 -0.10 6.45 -4.88
CA THR A 244 1.07 5.80 -4.26
C THR A 244 2.33 6.59 -4.60
N PRO A 245 3.14 7.02 -3.63
CA PRO A 245 4.41 7.67 -3.91
C PRO A 245 5.33 6.78 -4.75
N ASP A 246 6.15 7.43 -5.60
CA ASP A 246 7.18 6.72 -6.37
C ASP A 246 8.17 6.05 -5.42
N PRO A 247 8.27 4.71 -5.42
CA PRO A 247 9.11 3.97 -4.49
C PRO A 247 10.61 4.18 -4.70
N LEU A 248 11.01 4.65 -5.87
CA LEU A 248 12.41 4.83 -6.27
C LEU A 248 12.79 6.30 -6.46
N SER A 249 11.93 7.25 -6.04
CA SER A 249 12.15 8.69 -6.21
C SER A 249 13.45 9.22 -5.60
N ASN A 250 13.96 8.55 -4.56
CA ASN A 250 15.20 8.93 -3.87
C ASN A 250 16.45 8.24 -4.44
N LEU A 251 16.32 7.43 -5.52
CA LEU A 251 17.46 6.75 -6.12
C LEU A 251 18.36 7.77 -6.86
N PRO A 252 19.61 7.99 -6.41
CA PRO A 252 20.49 8.95 -7.08
C PRO A 252 20.97 8.41 -8.43
N PRO A 253 21.24 9.29 -9.42
CA PRO A 253 21.90 8.85 -10.66
C PRO A 253 23.31 8.33 -10.39
N PRO A 254 23.84 7.37 -11.18
CA PRO A 254 25.20 6.91 -11.06
C PRO A 254 26.23 8.03 -11.28
N ASN A 255 27.27 8.05 -10.44
CA ASN A 255 28.37 8.99 -10.61
C ASN A 255 29.24 8.55 -11.82
N PRO A 256 29.39 9.39 -12.86
CA PRO A 256 30.23 9.07 -14.01
C PRO A 256 31.73 9.19 -13.76
N THR A 257 32.14 9.82 -12.65
CA THR A 257 33.56 10.11 -12.35
C THR A 257 34.35 8.81 -12.17
N GLY A 258 35.46 8.70 -12.94
CA GLY A 258 36.36 7.53 -12.88
C GLY A 258 35.91 6.36 -13.74
N LEU A 259 34.74 6.42 -14.40
CA LEU A 259 34.34 5.39 -15.34
C LEU A 259 35.03 5.58 -16.70
N PRO A 260 35.51 4.49 -17.36
CA PRO A 260 36.05 4.56 -18.72
C PRO A 260 34.96 4.99 -19.71
N THR A 261 35.36 5.71 -20.75
CA THR A 261 34.44 6.19 -21.79
C THR A 261 34.70 5.43 -23.08
N PHE A 262 33.62 4.94 -23.68
CA PHE A 262 33.62 4.20 -24.94
C PHE A 262 32.75 4.89 -25.99
N PRO A 263 33.07 4.83 -27.26
CA PRO A 263 32.16 5.25 -28.32
C PRO A 263 30.97 4.29 -28.45
N GLY A 264 30.00 4.65 -29.29
CA GLY A 264 28.97 3.71 -29.74
C GLY A 264 29.58 2.52 -30.47
N ARG A 265 28.90 1.38 -30.45
CA ARG A 265 29.33 0.13 -31.04
C ARG A 265 28.23 -0.50 -31.87
N THR A 266 28.58 -1.01 -33.04
CA THR A 266 27.71 -1.91 -33.81
C THR A 266 28.38 -3.28 -33.87
N ILE A 267 27.67 -4.28 -33.32
CA ILE A 267 28.11 -5.67 -33.24
C ILE A 267 27.11 -6.49 -34.04
N GLY A 268 27.52 -7.06 -35.16
CA GLY A 268 26.62 -7.68 -36.12
C GLY A 268 27.04 -9.05 -36.58
N GLY A 269 26.29 -9.60 -37.54
CA GLY A 269 26.61 -10.91 -38.13
C GLY A 269 26.52 -12.05 -37.11
N ASN A 270 27.61 -12.79 -36.93
CA ASN A 270 27.76 -13.86 -35.92
C ASN A 270 28.82 -13.50 -34.87
N ASP A 271 29.12 -12.23 -34.71
CA ASP A 271 30.19 -11.78 -33.82
C ASP A 271 29.85 -12.09 -32.36
N THR A 272 30.91 -12.36 -31.59
CA THR A 272 30.81 -12.49 -30.12
C THR A 272 31.74 -11.48 -29.49
N GLU A 273 31.17 -10.63 -28.61
CA GLU A 273 31.93 -9.56 -27.97
C GLU A 273 31.61 -9.46 -26.46
N THR A 274 32.60 -9.04 -25.69
CA THR A 274 32.42 -8.72 -24.26
C THR A 274 32.60 -7.23 -24.06
N LEU A 275 31.58 -6.58 -23.50
CA LEU A 275 31.61 -5.15 -23.20
C LEU A 275 31.95 -4.92 -21.71
N LEU A 276 32.71 -3.88 -21.46
CA LEU A 276 33.14 -3.45 -20.13
C LEU A 276 32.18 -2.37 -19.57
N PRO A 277 31.97 -2.32 -18.25
CA PRO A 277 31.22 -1.24 -17.64
C PRO A 277 31.89 0.12 -17.88
N GLY A 278 31.08 1.17 -18.08
CA GLY A 278 31.60 2.49 -18.43
C GLY A 278 30.53 3.38 -19.06
N ILE A 279 30.98 4.50 -19.64
CA ILE A 279 30.16 5.49 -20.32
C ILE A 279 30.20 5.24 -21.82
N TYR A 280 29.05 4.92 -22.42
CA TYR A 280 28.92 4.74 -23.87
C TYR A 280 28.30 6.00 -24.47
N THR A 281 29.10 6.78 -25.20
CA THR A 281 28.70 8.09 -25.76
C THR A 281 27.79 7.99 -26.97
N GLY A 282 27.79 6.85 -27.69
CA GLY A 282 26.90 6.56 -28.80
C GLY A 282 26.08 5.30 -28.54
N THR A 283 25.22 4.96 -29.47
CA THR A 283 24.35 3.77 -29.38
C THR A 283 25.19 2.48 -29.40
N ILE A 284 24.81 1.55 -28.50
CA ILE A 284 25.22 0.14 -28.61
C ILE A 284 24.18 -0.57 -29.47
N GLN A 285 24.57 -1.02 -30.66
CA GLN A 285 23.69 -1.74 -31.58
C GLN A 285 24.17 -3.17 -31.70
N VAL A 286 23.30 -4.14 -31.40
CA VAL A 286 23.58 -5.57 -31.49
C VAL A 286 22.56 -6.19 -32.46
N GLU A 287 23.06 -6.74 -33.59
CA GLU A 287 22.18 -7.18 -34.67
C GLU A 287 22.61 -8.52 -35.29
N GLY A 288 21.75 -9.06 -36.14
CA GLY A 288 22.02 -10.35 -36.79
C GLY A 288 21.89 -11.51 -35.79
N ASN A 289 22.91 -12.34 -35.68
CA ASN A 289 23.05 -13.44 -34.72
C ASN A 289 24.13 -13.14 -33.66
N ALA A 290 24.51 -11.89 -33.49
CA ALA A 290 25.59 -11.49 -32.61
C ALA A 290 25.28 -11.83 -31.15
N GLN A 291 26.32 -12.16 -30.38
CA GLN A 291 26.26 -12.46 -28.98
C GLN A 291 27.13 -11.49 -28.18
N VAL A 292 26.50 -10.75 -27.25
CA VAL A 292 27.22 -9.79 -26.42
C VAL A 292 27.11 -10.22 -24.96
N THR A 293 28.24 -10.17 -24.26
CA THR A 293 28.29 -10.36 -22.81
C THR A 293 28.68 -9.06 -22.13
N LEU A 294 27.84 -8.58 -21.23
CA LEU A 294 28.14 -7.43 -20.39
C LEU A 294 28.84 -7.90 -19.11
N GLN A 295 30.02 -7.39 -18.81
CA GLN A 295 30.69 -7.65 -17.54
C GLN A 295 29.95 -6.97 -16.39
N PRO A 296 30.06 -7.49 -15.12
CA PRO A 296 29.44 -6.87 -13.96
C PRO A 296 29.85 -5.41 -13.80
N GLY A 297 28.87 -4.52 -13.51
CA GLY A 297 29.11 -3.11 -13.28
C GLY A 297 28.06 -2.19 -13.87
N THR A 298 28.36 -0.89 -13.86
CA THR A 298 27.44 0.16 -14.32
C THR A 298 27.75 0.58 -15.75
N TYR A 299 26.72 0.59 -16.58
CA TYR A 299 26.75 1.07 -17.96
C TYR A 299 25.93 2.36 -18.06
N ILE A 300 26.58 3.49 -18.32
CA ILE A 300 25.93 4.78 -18.57
C ILE A 300 25.74 4.93 -20.08
N LEU A 301 24.49 4.80 -20.53
CA LEU A 301 24.15 4.81 -21.96
C LEU A 301 23.69 6.23 -22.37
N ARG A 302 24.47 6.90 -23.22
CA ARG A 302 24.12 8.21 -23.78
C ARG A 302 23.51 8.13 -25.18
N GLY A 303 23.61 6.98 -25.81
CA GLY A 303 22.99 6.70 -27.12
C GLY A 303 21.93 5.59 -27.08
N GLY A 304 21.73 4.98 -25.93
CA GLY A 304 20.80 3.85 -25.74
C GLY A 304 21.37 2.51 -26.17
N LEU A 305 20.48 1.49 -26.20
CA LEU A 305 20.81 0.10 -26.57
C LEU A 305 19.76 -0.41 -27.55
N LEU A 306 20.21 -0.87 -28.74
CA LEU A 306 19.34 -1.47 -29.75
C LEU A 306 19.74 -2.92 -29.93
N VAL A 307 18.82 -3.87 -29.80
CA VAL A 307 19.03 -5.30 -30.02
C VAL A 307 18.04 -5.77 -31.07
N SER A 308 18.53 -6.36 -32.16
CA SER A 308 17.66 -6.75 -33.28
C SER A 308 18.09 -8.08 -33.94
N GLY A 309 17.23 -8.61 -34.80
CA GLY A 309 17.47 -9.91 -35.42
C GLY A 309 17.32 -11.06 -34.44
N ASN A 310 18.32 -11.96 -34.39
CA ASN A 310 18.42 -13.04 -33.40
C ASN A 310 19.52 -12.76 -32.37
N ALA A 311 19.91 -11.50 -32.21
CA ALA A 311 20.99 -11.11 -31.32
C ALA A 311 20.68 -11.39 -29.87
N ILE A 312 21.70 -11.71 -29.08
CA ILE A 312 21.57 -12.04 -27.64
C ILE A 312 22.53 -11.15 -26.85
N VAL A 313 21.99 -10.48 -25.84
CA VAL A 313 22.79 -9.73 -24.86
C VAL A 313 22.61 -10.37 -23.50
N ASN A 314 23.71 -10.84 -22.91
CA ASN A 314 23.74 -11.46 -21.58
C ASN A 314 24.54 -10.60 -20.59
N GLY A 315 24.21 -10.65 -19.31
CA GLY A 315 25.01 -9.99 -18.26
C GLY A 315 24.50 -10.33 -16.86
N SER A 316 25.43 -10.39 -15.92
CA SER A 316 25.12 -10.60 -14.51
C SER A 316 25.77 -9.52 -13.67
N GLY A 317 25.06 -9.02 -12.63
CA GLY A 317 25.56 -7.91 -11.81
C GLY A 317 25.61 -6.57 -12.56
N VAL A 318 24.69 -6.34 -13.50
CA VAL A 318 24.71 -5.21 -14.42
C VAL A 318 23.65 -4.18 -14.02
N LEU A 319 24.03 -2.89 -14.05
CA LEU A 319 23.09 -1.76 -14.06
C LEU A 319 23.18 -1.08 -15.44
N LEU A 320 22.07 -1.00 -16.15
CA LEU A 320 21.91 -0.14 -17.32
C LEU A 320 21.30 1.19 -16.90
N TYR A 321 22.12 2.22 -16.80
CA TYR A 321 21.65 3.59 -16.60
C TYR A 321 21.48 4.27 -17.97
N ASN A 322 20.24 4.35 -18.45
CA ASN A 322 19.95 4.95 -19.75
C ASN A 322 19.81 6.47 -19.62
N GLU A 323 20.95 7.17 -19.58
CA GLU A 323 21.02 8.63 -19.41
C GLU A 323 20.28 9.34 -20.54
N SER A 324 20.46 8.88 -21.79
CA SER A 324 19.74 9.38 -22.96
C SER A 324 19.70 8.30 -24.08
N GLY A 325 18.81 8.52 -25.04
CA GLY A 325 18.52 7.53 -26.07
C GLY A 325 17.44 6.53 -25.62
N ARG A 326 17.18 5.54 -26.45
CA ARG A 326 16.16 4.52 -26.18
C ARG A 326 16.78 3.15 -25.96
N ILE A 327 16.11 2.32 -25.19
CA ILE A 327 16.38 0.89 -25.13
C ILE A 327 15.30 0.19 -25.93
N GLU A 328 15.72 -0.55 -26.98
CA GLU A 328 14.79 -1.27 -27.84
C GLU A 328 15.30 -2.66 -28.15
N VAL A 329 14.42 -3.66 -28.00
CA VAL A 329 14.68 -5.05 -28.39
C VAL A 329 13.60 -5.47 -29.39
N GLN A 330 14.00 -5.88 -30.58
CA GLN A 330 13.06 -6.18 -31.65
C GLN A 330 13.40 -7.49 -32.39
N GLY A 331 12.47 -7.97 -33.20
CA GLY A 331 12.63 -9.23 -33.92
C GLY A 331 12.59 -10.43 -32.96
N ASN A 332 13.65 -11.27 -33.04
CA ASN A 332 13.84 -12.37 -32.07
C ASN A 332 14.96 -12.04 -31.06
N GLY A 333 15.30 -10.77 -30.90
CA GLY A 333 16.33 -10.31 -29.97
C GLY A 333 16.07 -10.75 -28.54
N VAL A 334 17.13 -11.05 -27.80
CA VAL A 334 17.05 -11.53 -26.43
C VAL A 334 17.94 -10.69 -25.52
N LEU A 335 17.38 -10.19 -24.43
CA LEU A 335 18.10 -9.54 -23.35
C LEU A 335 17.98 -10.38 -22.08
N ARG A 336 19.11 -10.91 -21.57
CA ARG A 336 19.19 -11.71 -20.34
C ARG A 336 20.12 -11.04 -19.37
N LEU A 337 19.56 -10.36 -18.38
CA LEU A 337 20.34 -9.58 -17.43
C LEU A 337 19.90 -9.85 -15.99
N SER A 338 20.86 -9.79 -15.06
CA SER A 338 20.60 -9.74 -13.63
C SER A 338 21.29 -8.53 -13.00
N PRO A 339 20.65 -7.91 -11.99
CA PRO A 339 21.13 -6.68 -11.39
C PRO A 339 22.31 -6.92 -10.44
N PRO A 340 22.96 -5.83 -9.96
CA PRO A 340 23.89 -5.89 -8.83
C PRO A 340 23.22 -6.48 -7.59
N THR A 341 23.96 -7.29 -6.84
CA THR A 341 23.51 -7.94 -5.61
C THR A 341 23.93 -7.20 -4.33
N SER A 342 24.53 -6.02 -4.49
CA SER A 342 24.95 -5.15 -3.38
C SER A 342 25.16 -3.71 -3.84
N GLY A 343 25.18 -2.77 -2.89
CA GLY A 343 25.41 -1.35 -3.14
C GLY A 343 24.15 -0.54 -3.44
N THR A 344 24.31 0.72 -3.82
CA THR A 344 23.19 1.69 -4.02
C THR A 344 22.15 1.21 -5.03
N TYR A 345 22.58 0.42 -6.03
CA TYR A 345 21.71 -0.07 -7.12
C TYR A 345 21.42 -1.56 -7.00
N GLU A 346 21.52 -2.11 -5.79
CA GLU A 346 21.14 -3.49 -5.54
C GLU A 346 19.72 -3.77 -6.04
N GLY A 347 19.57 -4.81 -6.83
CA GLY A 347 18.26 -5.19 -7.37
C GLY A 347 17.72 -4.32 -8.50
N ILE A 348 18.45 -3.29 -8.97
CA ILE A 348 18.03 -2.40 -10.08
C ILE A 348 18.76 -2.81 -11.35
N ILE A 349 18.01 -3.16 -12.39
CA ILE A 349 18.59 -3.59 -13.67
C ILE A 349 18.60 -2.48 -14.72
N ILE A 350 17.51 -1.72 -14.82
CA ILE A 350 17.41 -0.57 -15.71
C ILE A 350 16.96 0.63 -14.90
N PHE A 351 17.70 1.71 -15.03
CA PHE A 351 17.35 3.00 -14.46
C PHE A 351 17.44 4.08 -15.54
N GLN A 352 16.37 4.81 -15.76
CA GLN A 352 16.30 5.93 -16.67
C GLN A 352 15.98 7.21 -15.89
N PRO A 353 16.73 8.31 -16.03
CA PRO A 353 16.45 9.55 -15.33
C PRO A 353 15.16 10.19 -15.84
N ALA A 354 14.53 11.05 -15.02
CA ALA A 354 13.30 11.75 -15.39
C ALA A 354 13.46 12.67 -16.63
N THR A 355 14.69 13.03 -16.98
CA THR A 355 15.02 13.83 -18.16
C THR A 355 14.96 13.03 -19.46
N ASN A 356 15.11 11.73 -19.40
CA ASN A 356 14.99 10.84 -20.55
C ASN A 356 13.56 10.26 -20.62
N THR A 357 12.78 10.74 -21.58
CA THR A 357 11.40 10.31 -21.83
C THR A 357 11.26 9.29 -22.95
N GLN A 358 12.40 8.82 -23.52
CA GLN A 358 12.38 7.83 -24.58
C GLN A 358 11.87 6.48 -24.08
N PRO A 359 11.06 5.77 -24.86
CA PRO A 359 10.47 4.51 -24.42
C PRO A 359 11.51 3.39 -24.25
N LEU A 360 11.24 2.51 -23.27
CA LEU A 360 11.74 1.14 -23.29
C LEU A 360 10.79 0.30 -24.15
N ARG A 361 11.25 -0.25 -25.27
CA ARG A 361 10.39 -0.93 -26.25
C ARG A 361 10.84 -2.35 -26.54
N LEU A 362 9.87 -3.26 -26.53
CA LEU A 362 10.01 -4.62 -27.01
C LEU A 362 9.00 -4.86 -28.13
N SER A 363 9.44 -5.42 -29.25
CA SER A 363 8.55 -5.69 -30.38
C SER A 363 8.89 -6.98 -31.11
N GLY A 364 7.92 -7.54 -31.83
CA GLY A 364 8.07 -8.81 -32.52
C GLY A 364 7.99 -10.01 -31.58
N ASN A 365 8.99 -10.91 -31.62
CA ASN A 365 9.15 -12.05 -30.72
C ASN A 365 10.28 -11.82 -29.70
N ALA A 366 10.55 -10.57 -29.40
CA ALA A 366 11.61 -10.19 -28.47
C ALA A 366 11.42 -10.80 -27.09
N ARG A 367 12.52 -11.18 -26.44
CA ARG A 367 12.49 -11.78 -25.10
C ARG A 367 13.31 -10.93 -24.14
N PHE A 368 12.64 -10.53 -23.07
CA PHE A 368 13.24 -9.75 -22.01
C PHE A 368 13.22 -10.58 -20.72
N GLN A 369 14.31 -11.32 -20.51
CA GLN A 369 14.49 -12.22 -19.37
C GLN A 369 15.43 -11.56 -18.37
N VAL A 370 14.89 -10.63 -17.60
CA VAL A 370 15.66 -9.89 -16.61
C VAL A 370 15.15 -10.20 -15.21
N SER A 371 16.03 -10.09 -14.24
CA SER A 371 15.66 -10.12 -12.83
C SER A 371 16.06 -8.78 -12.22
N GLY A 372 15.19 -8.17 -11.43
CA GLY A 372 15.48 -6.88 -10.83
C GLY A 372 14.41 -5.85 -11.15
N ALA A 373 14.62 -4.61 -10.74
CA ALA A 373 13.67 -3.54 -10.95
C ALA A 373 14.00 -2.73 -12.21
N ILE A 374 12.94 -2.36 -12.95
CA ILE A 374 13.00 -1.40 -14.04
C ILE A 374 12.38 -0.10 -13.56
N TYR A 375 13.14 0.99 -13.66
CA TYR A 375 12.73 2.31 -13.22
C TYR A 375 12.74 3.33 -14.36
N LEU A 376 11.55 3.74 -14.80
CA LEU A 376 11.30 4.65 -15.92
C LEU A 376 10.35 5.79 -15.46
N PRO A 377 10.79 6.71 -14.58
CA PRO A 377 9.90 7.66 -13.89
C PRO A 377 9.14 8.61 -14.82
N ARG A 378 9.62 8.84 -16.05
CA ARG A 378 8.99 9.72 -17.03
C ARG A 378 8.91 9.10 -18.44
N ALA A 379 9.29 7.85 -18.59
CA ALA A 379 9.26 7.16 -19.86
C ALA A 379 8.26 6.00 -19.87
N PRO A 380 7.63 5.71 -21.02
CA PRO A 380 6.74 4.57 -21.15
C PRO A 380 7.50 3.26 -21.36
N LEU A 381 6.88 2.17 -20.93
CA LEU A 381 7.22 0.80 -21.31
C LEU A 381 6.23 0.33 -22.37
N HIS A 382 6.73 0.00 -23.56
CA HIS A 382 5.92 -0.50 -24.67
C HIS A 382 6.30 -1.94 -25.00
N LEU A 383 5.34 -2.83 -24.97
CA LEU A 383 5.47 -4.24 -25.33
C LEU A 383 4.50 -4.59 -26.45
N GLU A 384 5.03 -4.98 -27.59
CA GLU A 384 4.25 -5.22 -28.79
C GLU A 384 4.52 -6.62 -29.39
N GLY A 385 3.55 -7.14 -30.09
CA GLY A 385 3.67 -8.44 -30.79
C GLY A 385 3.57 -9.62 -29.82
N ASN A 386 4.53 -10.56 -29.87
CA ASN A 386 4.62 -11.74 -29.01
C ASN A 386 5.72 -11.61 -27.97
N ALA A 387 6.01 -10.40 -27.51
CA ALA A 387 7.08 -10.15 -26.54
C ALA A 387 6.86 -10.95 -25.24
N ASP A 388 7.89 -11.66 -24.78
CA ASP A 388 7.93 -12.35 -23.48
C ASP A 388 8.79 -11.53 -22.51
N PHE A 389 8.14 -11.06 -21.47
CA PHE A 389 8.76 -10.21 -20.45
C PHE A 389 8.64 -10.84 -19.08
N ARG A 390 9.78 -11.03 -18.40
CA ARG A 390 9.84 -11.58 -17.04
C ARG A 390 10.74 -10.74 -16.17
N ASP A 391 10.19 -10.21 -15.08
CA ASP A 391 10.90 -9.30 -14.18
C ASP A 391 10.40 -9.40 -12.73
N SER A 392 11.02 -8.61 -11.87
CA SER A 392 10.71 -8.56 -10.44
C SER A 392 9.88 -7.34 -10.02
N MET A 393 10.09 -6.17 -10.61
CA MET A 393 9.33 -4.94 -10.35
C MET A 393 9.43 -3.97 -11.51
N ILE A 394 8.34 -3.33 -11.88
CA ILE A 394 8.32 -2.26 -12.88
C ILE A 394 7.75 -0.99 -12.25
N VAL A 395 8.50 0.10 -12.32
CA VAL A 395 8.04 1.46 -12.03
C VAL A 395 8.21 2.27 -13.30
N ALA A 396 7.10 2.63 -13.96
CA ALA A 396 7.14 3.32 -15.24
C ALA A 396 6.10 4.47 -15.29
N TRP A 397 6.34 5.44 -16.17
CA TRP A 397 5.39 6.52 -16.37
C TRP A 397 4.06 6.00 -16.93
N ARG A 398 4.13 5.21 -18.00
CA ARG A 398 3.00 4.49 -18.61
C ARG A 398 3.42 3.09 -19.01
N VAL A 399 2.45 2.20 -19.15
CA VAL A 399 2.70 0.83 -19.64
C VAL A 399 1.67 0.49 -20.71
N GLU A 400 2.16 0.06 -21.86
CA GLU A 400 1.35 -0.30 -23.02
C GLU A 400 1.70 -1.71 -23.50
N LEU A 401 0.72 -2.59 -23.51
CA LEU A 401 0.81 -3.97 -23.97
C LEU A 401 -0.11 -4.16 -25.16
N GLN A 402 0.46 -4.43 -26.36
CA GLN A 402 -0.30 -4.55 -27.60
C GLN A 402 0.01 -5.85 -28.35
N GLY A 403 -0.99 -6.50 -28.89
CA GLY A 403 -0.84 -7.79 -29.58
C GLY A 403 -1.00 -8.97 -28.63
N ASN A 404 0.00 -9.85 -28.55
CA ASN A 404 -0.02 -11.06 -27.73
C ASN A 404 1.14 -11.09 -26.67
N PRO A 405 1.56 -9.97 -26.07
CA PRO A 405 2.66 -10.02 -25.13
C PRO A 405 2.28 -10.81 -23.88
N LEU A 406 3.25 -11.58 -23.38
CA LEU A 406 3.16 -12.26 -22.09
C LEU A 406 4.09 -11.57 -21.09
N VAL A 407 3.51 -10.93 -20.10
CA VAL A 407 4.23 -10.26 -19.03
C VAL A 407 4.00 -10.99 -17.73
N THR A 408 5.07 -11.44 -17.09
CA THR A 408 5.03 -12.05 -15.77
C THR A 408 5.97 -11.31 -14.84
N ILE A 409 5.41 -10.65 -13.82
CA ILE A 409 6.17 -9.92 -12.82
C ILE A 409 6.13 -10.73 -11.53
N THR A 410 7.28 -11.30 -11.15
CA THR A 410 7.43 -11.99 -9.88
C THR A 410 7.86 -10.94 -8.85
N ALA A 411 6.88 -10.31 -8.23
CA ALA A 411 7.12 -9.24 -7.28
C ALA A 411 8.07 -9.70 -6.16
N ARG A 412 9.12 -8.94 -5.90
CA ARG A 412 9.96 -9.03 -4.70
C ARG A 412 9.62 -7.88 -3.77
N GLU A 413 9.79 -8.09 -2.48
CA GLU A 413 9.79 -6.97 -1.55
C GLU A 413 10.88 -5.99 -2.01
N PRO A 414 10.57 -4.68 -2.08
CA PRO A 414 11.62 -3.69 -2.30
C PRO A 414 12.70 -3.91 -1.24
N PRO A 415 13.98 -3.76 -1.57
CA PRO A 415 15.04 -3.80 -0.58
C PRO A 415 14.62 -2.86 0.55
N ALA A 416 14.66 -3.35 1.78
CA ALA A 416 14.10 -2.69 2.95
C ALA A 416 14.71 -1.29 3.12
N ALA A 417 14.07 -0.29 2.56
CA ALA A 417 14.15 1.05 3.10
C ALA A 417 13.33 0.99 4.39
N GLY A 418 14.01 0.68 5.49
CA GLY A 418 13.58 0.50 6.85
C GLY A 418 12.13 0.85 7.17
N GLY A 419 11.29 -0.16 7.27
CA GLY A 419 9.91 -0.03 7.67
C GLY A 419 9.28 -1.40 7.78
N GLN A 420 9.43 -2.05 8.93
CA GLN A 420 8.57 -3.17 9.30
C GLN A 420 7.13 -2.65 9.30
N VAL A 421 6.25 -3.43 8.67
CA VAL A 421 4.81 -3.23 8.76
C VAL A 421 4.40 -3.54 10.19
N GLU A 422 4.31 -2.52 11.01
CA GLU A 422 3.70 -2.62 12.33
C GLU A 422 2.20 -2.30 12.18
N ILE A 423 1.37 -3.36 12.26
CA ILE A 423 -0.01 -3.18 12.66
C ILE A 423 0.07 -3.03 14.17
N GLY A 424 -0.13 -1.84 14.68
CA GLY A 424 -0.04 -1.55 16.09
C GLY A 424 -1.04 -0.49 16.51
N LEU A 425 -1.44 -0.56 17.78
CA LEU A 425 -2.10 0.56 18.43
C LEU A 425 -1.06 1.67 18.60
N VAL A 426 -1.45 2.89 18.26
CA VAL A 426 -0.63 4.09 18.38
C VAL A 426 -1.41 5.11 19.22
N GLU A 427 -0.82 5.51 20.32
CA GLU A 427 -1.39 6.53 21.21
C GLU A 427 -1.36 7.94 20.60
#